data_534150cbfdab0a5c637844bf04d2a931
#
_entry.id   534150cbfdab0a5c637844bf04d2a931
#
_cell.length_a   1.000
_cell.length_b   1.000
_cell.length_c   1.000
_cell.angle_alpha   90.00
_cell.angle_beta   90.00
_cell.angle_gamma   90.00
#
_symmetry.space_group_name_H-M   'P 1'
#
loop_
_entity.id
_entity.type
_entity.pdbx_description
1 polymer ?
#
loop_
_entity_poly.entity_id
_entity_poly.type
_entity_poly.pdbx_seq_one_letter_code
_entity_poly.pdbx_strand_id
1 'polypeptide(L)'
;MPWQKKSKRREVGIVVRIYKTIDGAIHQIQEPEEGCWIALTNPTATEIFEFSEKFDIEVDDLRSPLDEEERSRIEVEDNYTLILVDVPMIEERNDKDWYGTIPLGIIVTGSMIFTICLEDTPVLTRFMEGRVRSFFYLYEDPFYLSDPLQKCEHVPALSAYH
;
A
#
# COMPACT_ATOMS: atom_id res chain seq x y z
N MET A 1 13.56 -37.26 -12.80
CA MET A 1 12.95 -35.97 -13.11
C MET A 1 13.02 -35.07 -11.87
N PRO A 2 14.02 -34.26 -11.68
CA PRO A 2 14.08 -33.40 -10.53
C PRO A 2 13.93 -31.93 -10.95
N TRP A 3 12.72 -31.48 -11.18
CA TRP A 3 12.41 -30.06 -11.36
C TRP A 3 11.40 -29.59 -10.32
N GLN A 4 11.74 -29.74 -9.06
CA GLN A 4 11.06 -29.05 -7.97
C GLN A 4 12.08 -28.51 -6.97
N LYS A 5 12.94 -27.59 -7.40
CA LYS A 5 13.43 -26.60 -6.47
C LYS A 5 12.38 -25.50 -6.41
N LYS A 6 11.42 -25.65 -5.47
CA LYS A 6 10.65 -24.52 -4.96
C LYS A 6 11.65 -23.43 -4.61
N SER A 7 11.58 -22.31 -5.30
CA SER A 7 12.20 -21.08 -4.83
C SER A 7 11.76 -20.96 -3.37
N LYS A 8 12.68 -20.75 -2.46
CA LYS A 8 12.36 -20.31 -1.11
C LYS A 8 11.69 -18.96 -1.26
N ARG A 9 10.35 -18.93 -1.50
CA ARG A 9 9.56 -17.80 -1.04
C ARG A 9 9.93 -17.70 0.44
N ARG A 10 10.54 -16.58 0.83
CA ARG A 10 10.60 -16.23 2.24
C ARG A 10 9.16 -16.40 2.70
N GLU A 11 8.93 -17.14 3.76
CA GLU A 11 7.67 -17.07 4.49
C GLU A 11 7.59 -15.63 4.98
N VAL A 12 7.04 -14.76 4.13
CA VAL A 12 6.68 -13.40 4.52
C VAL A 12 5.47 -13.61 5.42
N GLY A 13 5.71 -13.64 6.71
CA GLY A 13 4.65 -13.65 7.69
C GLY A 13 3.76 -12.43 7.43
N ILE A 14 2.48 -12.60 7.66
CA ILE A 14 1.47 -11.55 7.66
C ILE A 14 2.01 -10.36 8.44
N VAL A 15 2.09 -9.20 7.81
CA VAL A 15 2.60 -8.01 8.47
C VAL A 15 1.60 -6.88 8.32
N VAL A 16 0.93 -6.57 9.43
CA VAL A 16 0.18 -5.31 9.59
C VAL A 16 1.10 -4.31 10.28
N ARG A 17 1.36 -3.20 9.63
CA ARG A 17 2.16 -2.10 10.18
C ARG A 17 1.35 -0.82 10.12
N ILE A 18 1.36 -0.07 11.21
CA ILE A 18 0.59 1.17 11.35
C ILE A 18 1.56 2.31 11.57
N TYR A 19 1.42 3.35 10.77
CA TYR A 19 2.28 4.53 10.81
C TYR A 19 1.47 5.78 11.02
N LYS A 20 2.06 6.76 11.70
CA LYS A 20 1.50 8.10 11.84
C LYS A 20 2.60 9.14 11.78
N THR A 21 2.32 10.26 11.16
CA THR A 21 3.21 11.43 11.22
C THR A 21 2.99 12.17 12.53
N ILE A 22 4.05 12.32 13.30
CA ILE A 22 4.05 13.05 14.58
C ILE A 22 5.23 14.02 14.52
N ASP A 23 4.98 15.30 14.71
CA ASP A 23 6.00 16.37 14.67
C ASP A 23 6.86 16.35 13.39
N GLY A 24 6.22 16.10 12.24
CA GLY A 24 6.87 16.08 10.94
C GLY A 24 7.74 14.85 10.66
N ALA A 25 7.68 13.80 11.49
CA ALA A 25 8.36 12.54 11.28
C ALA A 25 7.37 11.36 11.28
N ILE A 26 7.64 10.35 10.46
CA ILE A 26 6.83 9.13 10.44
C ILE A 26 7.24 8.21 11.59
N HIS A 27 6.26 7.73 12.35
CA HIS A 27 6.45 6.82 13.48
C HIS A 27 5.54 5.60 13.31
N GLN A 28 6.05 4.44 13.66
CA GLN A 28 5.23 3.23 13.77
C GLN A 28 4.47 3.27 15.10
N ILE A 29 3.16 3.04 15.04
CA ILE A 29 2.28 2.99 16.21
C ILE A 29 1.63 1.61 16.33
N GLN A 30 1.03 1.30 17.49
CA GLN A 30 0.46 -0.03 17.75
C GLN A 30 -1.02 -0.14 17.40
N GLU A 31 -1.76 0.93 17.57
CA GLU A 31 -3.21 0.96 17.34
C GLU A 31 -3.59 1.98 16.27
N PRO A 32 -4.63 1.70 15.46
CA PRO A 32 -5.13 2.65 14.49
C PRO A 32 -5.68 3.90 15.15
N GLU A 33 -5.28 5.04 14.63
CA GLU A 33 -5.76 6.37 15.02
C GLU A 33 -6.12 7.18 13.78
N GLU A 34 -6.89 8.25 13.96
CA GLU A 34 -7.15 9.22 12.90
C GLU A 34 -5.83 9.79 12.34
N GLY A 35 -5.74 9.87 11.02
CA GLY A 35 -4.53 10.34 10.33
C GLY A 35 -3.43 9.28 10.20
N CYS A 36 -3.68 8.02 10.52
CA CYS A 36 -2.69 6.96 10.35
C CYS A 36 -2.70 6.35 8.94
N TRP A 37 -1.61 5.71 8.60
CA TRP A 37 -1.42 4.85 7.45
C TRP A 37 -1.29 3.40 7.91
N ILE A 38 -2.15 2.52 7.40
CA ILE A 38 -2.14 1.08 7.70
C ILE A 38 -1.62 0.33 6.48
N ALA A 39 -0.50 -0.34 6.62
CA ALA A 39 0.13 -1.13 5.58
C ALA A 39 -0.13 -2.62 5.83
N LEU A 40 -0.81 -3.26 4.89
CA LEU A 40 -1.11 -4.69 4.87
C LEU A 40 -0.24 -5.38 3.83
N THR A 41 0.63 -6.27 4.28
CA THR A 41 1.44 -7.11 3.37
C THR A 41 0.99 -8.54 3.50
N ASN A 42 0.55 -9.14 2.39
CA ASN A 42 0.05 -10.51 2.31
C ASN A 42 -1.00 -10.88 3.38
N PRO A 43 -2.08 -10.08 3.54
CA PRO A 43 -3.10 -10.36 4.54
C PRO A 43 -3.83 -11.68 4.25
N THR A 44 -4.22 -12.39 5.31
CA THR A 44 -5.06 -13.58 5.21
C THR A 44 -6.52 -13.22 4.92
N ALA A 45 -7.30 -14.20 4.47
CA ALA A 45 -8.75 -14.02 4.27
C ALA A 45 -9.47 -13.60 5.56
N THR A 46 -9.02 -14.07 6.72
CA THR A 46 -9.58 -13.69 8.02
C THR A 46 -9.30 -12.23 8.34
N GLU A 47 -8.07 -11.79 8.14
CA GLU A 47 -7.69 -10.38 8.36
C GLU A 47 -8.39 -9.43 7.40
N ILE A 48 -8.51 -9.81 6.12
CA ILE A 48 -9.29 -9.03 5.15
C ILE A 48 -10.73 -8.85 5.65
N PHE A 49 -11.35 -9.90 6.13
CA PHE A 49 -12.71 -9.83 6.66
C PHE A 49 -12.78 -8.93 7.91
N GLU A 50 -11.85 -9.07 8.85
CA GLU A 50 -11.78 -8.24 10.05
C GLU A 50 -11.59 -6.75 9.72
N PHE A 51 -10.72 -6.44 8.74
CA PHE A 51 -10.51 -5.08 8.26
C PHE A 51 -11.73 -4.52 7.53
N SER A 52 -12.39 -5.33 6.70
CA SER A 52 -13.65 -4.98 6.03
C SER A 52 -14.71 -4.54 7.05
N GLU A 53 -14.98 -5.36 8.04
CA GLU A 53 -15.97 -5.07 9.09
C GLU A 53 -15.59 -3.85 9.95
N LYS A 54 -14.30 -3.71 10.28
CA LYS A 54 -13.83 -2.65 11.17
C LYS A 54 -13.84 -1.27 10.53
N PHE A 55 -13.53 -1.20 9.23
CA PHE A 55 -13.32 0.07 8.53
C PHE A 55 -14.35 0.35 7.44
N ASP A 56 -15.35 -0.50 7.30
CA ASP A 56 -16.43 -0.37 6.31
C ASP A 56 -15.87 -0.26 4.87
N ILE A 57 -15.01 -1.23 4.52
CA ILE A 57 -14.39 -1.36 3.21
C ILE A 57 -14.81 -2.70 2.61
N GLU A 58 -15.23 -2.71 1.35
CA GLU A 58 -15.64 -3.94 0.67
C GLU A 58 -14.51 -4.98 0.63
N VAL A 59 -14.86 -6.25 0.92
CA VAL A 59 -13.90 -7.37 0.94
C VAL A 59 -13.20 -7.52 -0.41
N ASP A 60 -13.92 -7.33 -1.51
CA ASP A 60 -13.38 -7.49 -2.86
C ASP A 60 -12.35 -6.40 -3.16
N ASP A 61 -12.53 -5.18 -2.66
CA ASP A 61 -11.59 -4.07 -2.81
C ASP A 61 -10.30 -4.29 -2.02
N LEU A 62 -10.39 -4.93 -0.85
CA LEU A 62 -9.23 -5.36 -0.08
C LEU A 62 -8.48 -6.53 -0.73
N ARG A 63 -9.18 -7.35 -1.52
CA ARG A 63 -8.60 -8.52 -2.20
C ARG A 63 -7.98 -8.19 -3.55
N SER A 64 -8.55 -7.24 -4.29
CA SER A 64 -8.10 -6.90 -5.64
C SER A 64 -6.57 -6.71 -5.75
N PRO A 65 -5.88 -6.02 -4.81
CA PRO A 65 -4.44 -5.86 -4.88
C PRO A 65 -3.61 -7.14 -4.68
N LEU A 66 -4.26 -8.23 -4.28
CA LEU A 66 -3.62 -9.53 -4.05
C LEU A 66 -3.68 -10.44 -5.27
N ASP A 67 -4.33 -10.01 -6.35
CA ASP A 67 -4.34 -10.68 -7.64
C ASP A 67 -3.28 -10.05 -8.55
N GLU A 68 -2.26 -10.82 -8.93
CA GLU A 68 -1.16 -10.36 -9.79
C GLU A 68 -1.62 -9.94 -11.19
N GLU A 69 -2.80 -10.37 -11.63
CA GLU A 69 -3.39 -10.03 -12.94
C GLU A 69 -4.34 -8.83 -12.87
N GLU A 70 -4.49 -8.22 -11.69
CA GLU A 70 -5.38 -7.08 -11.50
C GLU A 70 -4.90 -5.85 -12.27
N ARG A 71 -5.85 -5.07 -12.80
CA ARG A 71 -5.54 -3.90 -13.63
C ARG A 71 -5.56 -2.60 -12.82
N SER A 72 -4.63 -1.73 -13.15
CA SER A 72 -4.59 -0.38 -12.60
C SER A 72 -5.88 0.38 -12.91
N ARG A 73 -6.52 0.92 -11.87
CA ARG A 73 -7.76 1.70 -11.95
C ARG A 73 -7.99 2.54 -10.71
N ILE A 74 -8.95 3.44 -10.79
CA ILE A 74 -9.45 4.22 -9.65
C ILE A 74 -10.95 3.99 -9.56
N GLU A 75 -11.42 3.63 -8.37
CA GLU A 75 -12.83 3.46 -8.04
C GLU A 75 -13.18 4.37 -6.87
N VAL A 76 -14.28 5.10 -6.99
CA VAL A 76 -14.74 6.02 -5.96
C VAL A 76 -16.01 5.46 -5.37
N GLU A 77 -15.93 5.08 -4.10
CA GLU A 77 -17.05 4.63 -3.29
C GLU A 77 -17.58 5.74 -2.39
N ASP A 78 -18.69 5.52 -1.71
CA ASP A 78 -19.34 6.55 -0.89
C ASP A 78 -18.45 7.02 0.28
N ASN A 79 -17.66 6.12 0.88
CA ASN A 79 -16.87 6.35 2.10
C ASN A 79 -15.35 6.21 1.89
N TYR A 80 -14.90 5.78 0.71
CA TYR A 80 -13.47 5.70 0.39
C TYR A 80 -13.22 5.77 -1.13
N THR A 81 -11.95 5.91 -1.49
CA THR A 81 -11.48 5.77 -2.87
C THR A 81 -10.44 4.66 -2.93
N LEU A 82 -10.64 3.70 -3.82
CA LEU A 82 -9.66 2.66 -4.15
C LEU A 82 -8.82 3.10 -5.35
N ILE A 83 -7.51 3.01 -5.22
CA ILE A 83 -6.54 3.24 -6.29
C ILE A 83 -5.70 1.98 -6.42
N LEU A 84 -5.77 1.34 -7.59
CA LEU A 84 -4.92 0.21 -7.94
C LEU A 84 -3.86 0.67 -8.93
N VAL A 85 -2.61 0.42 -8.60
CA VAL A 85 -1.45 0.77 -9.44
C VAL A 85 -0.43 -0.36 -9.44
N ASP A 86 0.30 -0.51 -10.54
CA ASP A 86 1.43 -1.42 -10.60
C ASP A 86 2.69 -0.71 -10.07
N VAL A 87 3.38 -1.35 -9.15
CA VAL A 87 4.64 -0.84 -8.59
C VAL A 87 5.79 -1.78 -8.91
N PRO A 88 7.00 -1.22 -9.13
CA PRO A 88 8.16 -2.04 -9.43
C PRO A 88 8.53 -2.93 -8.26
N MET A 89 8.92 -4.15 -8.58
CA MET A 89 9.43 -5.17 -7.68
C MET A 89 10.72 -5.74 -8.21
N ILE A 90 11.62 -6.12 -7.32
CA ILE A 90 12.89 -6.76 -7.63
C ILE A 90 12.89 -8.14 -7.00
N GLU A 91 13.00 -9.17 -7.83
CA GLU A 91 13.20 -10.54 -7.39
C GLU A 91 14.64 -10.98 -7.66
N GLU A 92 15.29 -11.54 -6.67
CA GLU A 92 16.58 -12.21 -6.86
C GLU A 92 16.36 -13.67 -7.27
N ARG A 93 16.76 -14.03 -8.49
CA ARG A 93 16.71 -15.39 -9.00
C ARG A 93 18.09 -15.79 -9.55
N ASN A 94 18.69 -16.84 -8.98
CA ASN A 94 19.99 -17.35 -9.41
C ASN A 94 21.10 -16.28 -9.45
N ASP A 95 21.24 -15.52 -8.38
CA ASP A 95 22.19 -14.39 -8.23
C ASP A 95 22.04 -13.30 -9.30
N LYS A 96 20.84 -13.15 -9.85
CA LYS A 96 20.48 -12.08 -10.79
C LYS A 96 19.19 -11.40 -10.36
N ASP A 97 19.18 -10.08 -10.50
CA ASP A 97 17.99 -9.28 -10.27
C ASP A 97 17.02 -9.41 -11.46
N TRP A 98 15.79 -9.75 -11.15
CA TRP A 98 14.67 -9.74 -12.08
C TRP A 98 13.72 -8.61 -11.70
N TYR A 99 13.37 -7.82 -12.68
CA TYR A 99 12.46 -6.70 -12.50
C TYR A 99 11.07 -7.09 -12.97
N GLY A 100 10.11 -6.87 -12.11
CA GLY A 100 8.70 -7.09 -12.38
C GLY A 100 7.85 -5.98 -11.79
N THR A 101 6.54 -6.13 -11.87
CA THR A 101 5.57 -5.27 -11.20
C THR A 101 4.60 -6.12 -10.40
N ILE A 102 4.11 -5.57 -9.31
CA ILE A 102 3.00 -6.14 -8.54
C ILE A 102 1.93 -5.08 -8.32
N PRO A 103 0.66 -5.47 -8.21
CA PRO A 103 -0.39 -4.55 -7.83
C PRO A 103 -0.17 -4.01 -6.42
N LEU A 104 -0.43 -2.72 -6.26
CA LEU A 104 -0.53 -2.04 -4.98
C LEU A 104 -1.93 -1.41 -4.90
N GLY A 105 -2.69 -1.80 -3.90
CA GLY A 105 -3.93 -1.14 -3.55
C GLY A 105 -3.68 -0.02 -2.57
N ILE A 106 -4.26 1.14 -2.85
CA ILE A 106 -4.27 2.29 -1.95
C ILE A 106 -5.73 2.65 -1.72
N ILE A 107 -6.18 2.55 -0.47
CA ILE A 107 -7.53 2.94 -0.08
C ILE A 107 -7.43 4.19 0.77
N VAL A 108 -8.11 5.24 0.34
CA VAL A 108 -8.14 6.53 1.03
C VAL A 108 -9.53 6.74 1.60
N THR A 109 -9.64 6.76 2.91
CA THR A 109 -10.88 7.12 3.64
C THR A 109 -10.82 8.59 4.07
N GLY A 110 -11.88 9.09 4.69
CA GLY A 110 -11.89 10.46 5.26
C GLY A 110 -10.84 10.69 6.36
N SER A 111 -10.31 9.64 6.99
CA SER A 111 -9.43 9.74 8.16
C SER A 111 -8.16 8.91 8.10
N MET A 112 -8.03 7.96 7.16
CA MET A 112 -6.92 7.01 7.12
C MET A 112 -6.55 6.66 5.69
N ILE A 113 -5.32 6.14 5.52
CA ILE A 113 -4.86 5.51 4.27
C ILE A 113 -4.51 4.05 4.56
N PHE A 114 -4.93 3.17 3.65
CA PHE A 114 -4.52 1.77 3.65
C PHE A 114 -3.68 1.50 2.42
N THR A 115 -2.65 0.69 2.56
CA THR A 115 -1.93 0.10 1.42
C THR A 115 -1.94 -1.40 1.55
N ILE A 116 -2.25 -2.09 0.46
CA ILE A 116 -2.37 -3.55 0.41
C ILE A 116 -1.54 -4.06 -0.76
N CYS A 117 -0.66 -5.03 -0.50
CA CYS A 117 0.15 -5.67 -1.51
C CYS A 117 0.51 -7.12 -1.10
N LEU A 118 0.92 -7.92 -2.08
CA LEU A 118 1.36 -9.30 -1.86
C LEU A 118 2.71 -9.39 -1.14
N GLU A 119 3.61 -8.46 -1.43
CA GLU A 119 4.98 -8.46 -0.93
C GLU A 119 5.42 -7.03 -0.60
N ASP A 120 6.41 -6.90 0.29
CA ASP A 120 7.02 -5.60 0.58
C ASP A 120 7.70 -5.04 -0.67
N THR A 121 7.37 -3.79 -1.00
CA THR A 121 7.94 -3.11 -2.16
C THR A 121 8.96 -2.07 -1.75
N PRO A 122 10.00 -1.82 -2.56
CA PRO A 122 10.95 -0.74 -2.31
C PRO A 122 10.27 0.64 -2.24
N VAL A 123 9.14 0.79 -2.93
CA VAL A 123 8.35 2.03 -2.92
C VAL A 123 7.81 2.28 -1.51
N LEU A 124 7.06 1.32 -0.95
CA LEU A 124 6.48 1.47 0.40
C LEU A 124 7.55 1.58 1.47
N THR A 125 8.64 0.82 1.36
CA THR A 125 9.76 0.86 2.29
C THR A 125 10.35 2.27 2.42
N ARG A 126 10.48 3.01 1.31
CA ARG A 126 10.97 4.38 1.33
C ARG A 126 10.06 5.33 2.11
N PHE A 127 8.74 5.15 2.00
CA PHE A 127 7.77 5.91 2.80
C PHE A 127 7.88 5.55 4.28
N MET A 128 7.95 4.27 4.61
CA MET A 128 8.09 3.78 5.99
C MET A 128 9.36 4.28 6.68
N GLU A 129 10.44 4.43 5.93
CA GLU A 129 11.73 4.94 6.41
C GLU A 129 11.81 6.48 6.44
N GLY A 130 10.76 7.19 6.04
CA GLY A 130 10.75 8.66 6.00
C GLY A 130 11.67 9.26 4.94
N ARG A 131 12.03 8.50 3.90
CA ARG A 131 12.95 8.94 2.83
C ARG A 131 12.27 9.70 1.70
N VAL A 132 10.95 9.87 1.77
CA VAL A 132 10.18 10.62 0.77
C VAL A 132 9.95 12.04 1.27
N ARG A 133 10.43 13.01 0.49
CA ARG A 133 10.21 14.44 0.81
C ARG A 133 8.72 14.79 0.64
N SER A 134 8.23 15.67 1.48
CA SER A 134 6.85 16.22 1.42
C SER A 134 5.72 15.21 1.72
N PHE A 135 6.04 14.01 2.21
CA PHE A 135 5.03 13.04 2.65
C PHE A 135 4.20 13.55 3.84
N PHE A 136 4.75 14.47 4.62
CA PHE A 136 4.17 15.00 5.86
C PHE A 136 2.93 15.88 5.64
N TYR A 137 2.73 16.41 4.45
CA TYR A 137 1.65 17.37 4.16
C TYR A 137 0.32 16.72 3.81
N LEU A 138 0.25 15.39 3.71
CA LEU A 138 -0.98 14.69 3.35
C LEU A 138 -2.09 14.78 4.42
N TYR A 139 -1.75 15.15 5.65
CA TYR A 139 -2.67 15.14 6.79
C TYR A 139 -2.79 16.44 7.58
N GLU A 140 -1.97 17.45 7.31
CA GLU A 140 -2.05 18.73 8.05
C GLU A 140 -3.13 19.67 7.52
N ASP A 141 -3.65 19.42 6.31
CA ASP A 141 -4.71 20.23 5.72
C ASP A 141 -5.94 19.38 5.40
N PRO A 142 -7.01 19.46 6.23
CA PRO A 142 -8.27 18.75 5.98
C PRO A 142 -8.95 19.16 4.66
N PHE A 143 -8.53 20.27 4.06
CA PHE A 143 -9.04 20.72 2.76
C PHE A 143 -8.53 19.86 1.59
N TYR A 144 -7.34 19.22 1.72
CA TYR A 144 -6.80 18.33 0.68
C TYR A 144 -7.53 16.98 0.60
N LEU A 145 -8.28 16.60 1.62
CA LEU A 145 -9.05 15.35 1.64
C LEU A 145 -10.41 15.45 0.92
N SER A 146 -10.87 16.66 0.62
CA SER A 146 -12.21 16.87 0.01
C SER A 146 -12.24 16.83 -1.52
N ASP A 147 -11.09 16.85 -2.20
CA ASP A 147 -11.02 16.79 -3.67
C ASP A 147 -10.07 15.70 -4.16
N PRO A 148 -10.59 14.50 -4.47
CA PRO A 148 -9.78 13.37 -4.95
C PRO A 148 -9.08 13.64 -6.29
N LEU A 149 -9.56 14.59 -7.10
CA LEU A 149 -8.95 14.93 -8.39
C LEU A 149 -7.73 15.84 -8.23
N GLN A 150 -7.74 16.77 -7.26
CA GLN A 150 -6.56 17.62 -6.97
C GLN A 150 -5.40 16.82 -6.37
N LYS A 151 -5.68 15.71 -5.70
CA LYS A 151 -4.65 14.84 -5.09
C LYS A 151 -3.83 14.05 -6.10
N CYS A 152 -4.45 13.65 -7.23
CA CYS A 152 -3.73 12.94 -8.29
C CYS A 152 -2.69 13.84 -8.99
N GLU A 153 -2.84 15.17 -8.97
CA GLU A 153 -1.88 16.09 -9.56
C GLU A 153 -0.63 16.32 -8.68
N HIS A 154 -0.71 16.02 -7.39
CA HIS A 154 0.38 16.21 -6.42
C HIS A 154 1.06 14.92 -5.96
N VAL A 155 0.70 13.77 -6.49
CA VAL A 155 1.58 12.60 -6.41
C VAL A 155 2.78 12.95 -7.30
N PRO A 156 3.99 13.18 -6.74
CA PRO A 156 5.14 13.45 -7.57
C PRO A 156 5.27 12.30 -8.56
N ALA A 157 5.12 12.64 -9.83
CA ALA A 157 5.20 11.68 -10.91
C ALA A 157 6.44 10.82 -10.67
N LEU A 158 6.31 9.51 -10.84
CA LEU A 158 7.41 8.53 -10.89
C LEU A 158 8.42 8.83 -12.02
N SER A 159 8.42 10.08 -12.56
CA SER A 159 9.30 10.56 -13.62
C SER A 159 10.72 10.93 -13.18
N ALA A 160 11.11 10.65 -11.94
CA ALA A 160 12.46 10.92 -11.45
C ALA A 160 13.43 9.73 -11.59
N TYR A 161 13.14 8.79 -12.49
CA TYR A 161 14.08 7.74 -12.89
C TYR A 161 14.40 7.89 -14.38
N HIS A 162 15.27 8.82 -14.69
CA HIS A 162 16.17 8.79 -15.84
C HIS A 162 17.59 8.93 -15.33
#